data_05fba96ba9a16e61158c9baf048bf627
#
_entry.id   05fba96ba9a16e61158c9baf048bf627
#
_cell.length_a   1.000
_cell.length_b   1.000
_cell.length_c   1.000
_cell.angle_alpha   90.00
_cell.angle_beta   90.00
_cell.angle_gamma   90.00
#
_symmetry.space_group_name_H-M   'P 1'
#
loop_
_entity.id
_entity.type
_entity.pdbx_description
1 polymer ?
#
loop_
_entity_poly.entity_id
_entity_poly.type
_entity_poly.pdbx_seq_one_letter_code
_entity_poly.pdbx_strand_id
1 'polypeptide(L)'
;MQITFLGTGPSFGVPVVTCDCRVCASPDKRNRRLRAGLLLNWTNLEGEESRILVDTTTDLRQQALRVCLDRVDGVLYTHHHADHVLGLDELRIFGFVHGISIPLYGLPDTMDAIRHTFEYAFDNHAHGVPRVDLNTFDGPFNLRGVHVIPIPVLHDRITISAYRIGNFAYVTDCSAIPEASAEMLHGVDILVIGALKRNTHPKHFSLDEALFEIERLKAGSAYLTHLSHEFEHEELEKELPENVHAAYDGLVLEADEPLT
;
A
#
# COMPACT_ATOMS: atom_id res chain seq x y z
N MET A 1 5.64 -12.94 -8.80
CA MET A 1 5.60 -11.49 -8.46
C MET A 1 6.16 -11.32 -7.06
N GLN A 2 7.10 -10.40 -6.88
CA GLN A 2 7.67 -10.07 -5.57
C GLN A 2 6.93 -8.88 -4.95
N ILE A 3 6.60 -8.98 -3.67
CA ILE A 3 5.88 -7.98 -2.89
C ILE A 3 6.79 -7.55 -1.74
N THR A 4 7.23 -6.29 -1.73
CA THR A 4 8.08 -5.75 -0.67
C THR A 4 7.29 -4.72 0.15
N PHE A 5 7.23 -4.91 1.46
CA PHE A 5 6.62 -3.94 2.38
C PHE A 5 7.57 -2.76 2.59
N LEU A 6 7.24 -1.62 2.01
CA LEU A 6 8.01 -0.39 2.17
C LEU A 6 7.75 0.28 3.52
N GLY A 7 6.56 0.10 4.05
CA GLY A 7 6.14 0.54 5.35
C GLY A 7 4.88 -0.20 5.80
N THR A 8 4.71 -0.34 7.11
CA THR A 8 3.64 -1.14 7.73
C THR A 8 2.93 -0.40 8.86
N GLY A 9 3.27 0.87 9.08
CA GLY A 9 2.73 1.72 10.12
C GLY A 9 1.56 2.58 9.66
N PRO A 10 0.85 3.18 10.63
CA PRO A 10 -0.26 4.11 10.39
C PRO A 10 0.25 5.51 10.04
N SER A 11 -0.68 6.45 9.87
CA SER A 11 -0.39 7.84 9.47
C SER A 11 0.65 8.56 10.34
N PHE A 12 0.79 8.20 11.61
CA PHE A 12 1.84 8.76 12.49
C PHE A 12 3.18 8.01 12.41
N GLY A 13 3.21 6.82 11.79
CA GLY A 13 4.36 5.91 11.85
C GLY A 13 4.60 5.35 13.26
N VAL A 14 5.58 4.48 13.42
CA VAL A 14 6.08 4.00 14.71
C VAL A 14 7.61 4.03 14.66
N PRO A 15 8.29 4.70 15.60
CA PRO A 15 7.81 5.41 16.80
C PRO A 15 6.94 6.63 16.46
N VAL A 16 5.94 6.89 17.30
CA VAL A 16 5.17 8.12 17.23
C VAL A 16 5.98 9.25 17.86
N VAL A 17 6.01 10.40 17.21
CA VAL A 17 6.70 11.61 17.75
C VAL A 17 6.16 11.93 19.14
N THR A 18 7.05 12.19 20.10
CA THR A 18 6.76 12.45 21.51
C THR A 18 6.27 11.26 22.34
N CYS A 19 6.21 10.04 21.78
CA CYS A 19 5.78 8.84 22.51
C CYS A 19 6.99 8.03 23.00
N ASP A 20 6.98 7.69 24.28
CA ASP A 20 8.01 6.91 24.97
C ASP A 20 7.51 5.52 25.42
N CYS A 21 6.36 5.07 24.89
CA CYS A 21 5.84 3.75 25.23
C CYS A 21 6.82 2.63 24.85
N ARG A 22 6.64 1.47 25.43
CA ARG A 22 7.54 0.31 25.22
C ARG A 22 7.76 -0.08 23.75
N VAL A 23 6.74 0.11 22.90
CA VAL A 23 6.84 -0.18 21.46
C VAL A 23 7.61 0.90 20.72
N CYS A 24 7.33 2.18 21.00
CA CYS A 24 8.07 3.30 20.41
C CYS A 24 9.54 3.33 20.85
N ALA A 25 9.85 2.88 22.06
CA ALA A 25 11.21 2.77 22.59
C ALA A 25 11.90 1.43 22.30
N SER A 26 11.22 0.50 21.62
CA SER A 26 11.73 -0.85 21.36
C SER A 26 13.00 -0.82 20.49
N PRO A 27 14.03 -1.63 20.83
CA PRO A 27 15.20 -1.85 19.98
C PRO A 27 14.90 -2.76 18.77
N ASP A 28 13.80 -3.51 18.79
CA ASP A 28 13.39 -4.39 17.68
C ASP A 28 13.02 -3.53 16.47
N LYS A 29 13.72 -3.75 15.37
CA LYS A 29 13.49 -3.00 14.13
C LYS A 29 12.11 -3.27 13.51
N ARG A 30 11.48 -4.40 13.82
CA ARG A 30 10.12 -4.73 13.34
C ARG A 30 9.05 -3.87 14.00
N ASN A 31 9.36 -3.25 15.14
CA ASN A 31 8.53 -2.24 15.81
C ASN A 31 8.77 -0.81 15.26
N ARG A 32 9.61 -0.64 14.24
CA ARG A 32 9.79 0.62 13.53
C ARG A 32 9.08 0.55 12.20
N ARG A 33 7.95 1.26 12.10
CA ARG A 33 7.02 1.17 10.98
C ARG A 33 6.88 2.54 10.33
N LEU A 34 7.37 2.65 9.11
CA LEU A 34 7.08 3.77 8.22
C LEU A 34 5.63 3.66 7.72
N ARG A 35 5.09 4.73 7.12
CA ARG A 35 3.71 4.75 6.60
C ARG A 35 3.51 3.62 5.60
N ALA A 36 2.31 3.02 5.64
CA ALA A 36 1.99 1.82 4.87
C ALA A 36 2.11 2.04 3.36
N GLY A 37 2.83 1.17 2.68
CA GLY A 37 3.01 1.17 1.24
C GLY A 37 3.78 -0.05 0.77
N LEU A 38 3.61 -0.43 -0.48
CA LEU A 38 4.24 -1.59 -1.08
C LEU A 38 5.06 -1.22 -2.32
N LEU A 39 6.06 -2.04 -2.62
CA LEU A 39 6.68 -2.16 -3.93
C LEU A 39 6.35 -3.54 -4.49
N LEU A 40 5.77 -3.55 -5.68
CA LEU A 40 5.44 -4.75 -6.44
C LEU A 40 6.40 -4.87 -7.62
N ASN A 41 7.09 -5.99 -7.73
CA ASN A 41 7.99 -6.27 -8.84
C ASN A 41 7.54 -7.52 -9.58
N TRP A 42 7.52 -7.46 -10.90
CA TRP A 42 7.30 -8.64 -11.76
C TRP A 42 8.04 -8.49 -13.07
N THR A 43 8.18 -9.60 -13.77
CA THR A 43 8.70 -9.63 -15.13
C THR A 43 7.56 -10.03 -16.07
N ASN A 44 7.30 -9.27 -17.13
CA ASN A 44 6.27 -9.59 -18.10
C ASN A 44 6.73 -10.72 -19.06
N LEU A 45 5.83 -11.17 -19.93
CA LEU A 45 6.13 -12.26 -20.89
C LEU A 45 7.24 -11.91 -21.90
N GLU A 46 7.51 -10.62 -22.10
CA GLU A 46 8.60 -10.12 -22.96
C GLU A 46 9.94 -10.03 -22.22
N GLY A 47 9.97 -10.37 -20.93
CA GLY A 47 11.18 -10.31 -20.11
C GLY A 47 11.48 -8.92 -19.55
N GLU A 48 10.53 -8.00 -19.59
CA GLU A 48 10.70 -6.65 -19.03
C GLU A 48 10.30 -6.64 -17.56
N GLU A 49 11.20 -6.16 -16.70
CA GLU A 49 10.92 -5.93 -15.28
C GLU A 49 10.06 -4.69 -15.07
N SER A 50 9.12 -4.76 -14.15
CA SER A 50 8.25 -3.68 -13.74
C SER A 50 8.33 -3.45 -12.24
N ARG A 51 8.38 -2.19 -11.81
CA ARG A 51 8.44 -1.74 -10.42
C ARG A 51 7.31 -0.76 -10.17
N ILE A 52 6.30 -1.25 -9.49
CA ILE A 52 5.06 -0.51 -9.23
C ILE A 52 4.96 -0.23 -7.73
N LEU A 53 4.78 1.03 -7.38
CA LEU A 53 4.48 1.43 -6.02
C LEU A 53 2.98 1.31 -5.76
N VAL A 54 2.61 0.93 -4.55
CA VAL A 54 1.27 1.17 -4.00
C VAL A 54 1.44 2.26 -2.95
N ASP A 55 0.88 3.43 -3.28
CA ASP A 55 1.01 4.71 -2.60
C ASP A 55 2.44 5.33 -2.62
N THR A 56 2.49 6.64 -2.49
CA THR A 56 3.71 7.44 -2.31
C THR A 56 3.66 8.10 -0.94
N THR A 57 4.10 7.37 0.06
CA THR A 57 3.99 7.82 1.45
C THR A 57 4.91 9.00 1.76
N THR A 58 4.67 9.71 2.85
CA THR A 58 5.58 10.76 3.34
C THR A 58 7.01 10.25 3.61
N ASP A 59 7.19 8.94 3.72
CA ASP A 59 8.47 8.28 3.97
C ASP A 59 9.13 7.72 2.70
N LEU A 60 8.58 8.00 1.50
CA LEU A 60 8.98 7.36 0.25
C LEU A 60 10.50 7.43 0.00
N ARG A 61 11.13 8.57 0.27
CA ARG A 61 12.59 8.67 0.14
C ARG A 61 13.33 7.64 1.01
N GLN A 62 12.95 7.51 2.28
CA GLN A 62 13.57 6.56 3.19
C GLN A 62 13.28 5.12 2.79
N GLN A 63 12.06 4.85 2.34
CA GLN A 63 11.61 3.56 1.83
C GLN A 63 12.42 3.16 0.59
N ALA A 64 12.53 4.03 -0.40
CA ALA A 64 13.27 3.81 -1.63
C ALA A 64 14.78 3.53 -1.38
N LEU A 65 15.41 4.32 -0.49
CA LEU A 65 16.80 4.11 -0.11
C LEU A 65 17.04 2.76 0.58
N ARG A 66 16.09 2.30 1.40
CA ARG A 66 16.18 1.01 2.11
C ARG A 66 16.23 -0.17 1.14
N VAL A 67 15.42 -0.13 0.09
CA VAL A 67 15.30 -1.23 -0.88
C VAL A 67 16.13 -1.00 -2.15
N CYS A 68 16.96 0.05 -2.17
CA CYS A 68 17.77 0.45 -3.32
C CYS A 68 16.91 0.60 -4.59
N LEU A 69 15.71 1.20 -4.46
CA LEU A 69 14.81 1.43 -5.57
C LEU A 69 15.45 2.40 -6.56
N ASP A 70 15.65 1.95 -7.77
CA ASP A 70 16.33 2.72 -8.83
C ASP A 70 15.37 3.18 -9.95
N ARG A 71 14.16 2.58 -10.05
CA ARG A 71 13.15 2.91 -11.07
C ARG A 71 11.74 2.73 -10.51
N VAL A 72 10.81 3.55 -10.99
CA VAL A 72 9.36 3.42 -10.76
C VAL A 72 8.67 3.47 -12.12
N ASP A 73 7.90 2.43 -12.44
CA ASP A 73 7.20 2.28 -13.71
C ASP A 73 5.71 2.64 -13.63
N GLY A 74 5.22 2.88 -12.41
CA GLY A 74 3.86 3.33 -12.15
C GLY A 74 3.54 3.34 -10.66
N VAL A 75 2.44 4.00 -10.30
CA VAL A 75 1.92 4.06 -8.94
C VAL A 75 0.44 3.74 -8.93
N LEU A 76 0.04 2.86 -8.04
CA LEU A 76 -1.36 2.58 -7.70
C LEU A 76 -1.69 3.33 -6.41
N TYR A 77 -2.62 4.28 -6.45
CA TYR A 77 -3.05 5.00 -5.24
C TYR A 77 -4.31 4.37 -4.67
N THR A 78 -4.27 4.07 -3.38
CA THR A 78 -5.42 3.57 -2.64
C THR A 78 -6.43 4.69 -2.39
N HIS A 79 -5.94 5.83 -1.92
CA HIS A 79 -6.74 7.03 -1.65
C HIS A 79 -5.84 8.27 -1.47
N HIS A 80 -6.44 9.43 -1.19
CA HIS A 80 -5.76 10.73 -1.20
C HIS A 80 -5.32 11.25 0.17
N HIS A 81 -5.34 10.46 1.25
CA HIS A 81 -4.84 10.94 2.54
C HIS A 81 -3.33 11.24 2.50
N ALA A 82 -2.91 12.14 3.35
CA ALA A 82 -1.55 12.71 3.36
C ALA A 82 -0.46 11.64 3.46
N ASP A 83 -0.64 10.65 4.29
CA ASP A 83 0.30 9.55 4.50
C ASP A 83 0.44 8.60 3.30
N HIS A 84 -0.48 8.68 2.32
CA HIS A 84 -0.47 7.88 1.09
C HIS A 84 0.01 8.66 -0.14
N VAL A 85 -0.07 10.01 -0.14
CA VAL A 85 0.21 10.79 -1.36
C VAL A 85 1.36 11.79 -1.22
N LEU A 86 1.71 12.26 -0.01
CA LEU A 86 2.62 13.40 0.14
C LEU A 86 4.08 13.13 -0.24
N GLY A 87 4.47 11.88 -0.48
CA GLY A 87 5.77 11.54 -1.06
C GLY A 87 5.83 11.60 -2.57
N LEU A 88 4.76 12.04 -3.27
CA LEU A 88 4.73 12.12 -4.73
C LEU A 88 5.91 12.92 -5.30
N ASP A 89 6.36 13.97 -4.63
CA ASP A 89 7.49 14.77 -5.11
C ASP A 89 8.79 13.97 -5.25
N GLU A 90 8.97 12.91 -4.48
CA GLU A 90 10.13 12.01 -4.57
C GLU A 90 10.16 11.24 -5.91
N LEU A 91 9.06 11.15 -6.65
CA LEU A 91 9.03 10.53 -7.97
C LEU A 91 9.84 11.33 -9.00
N ARG A 92 10.11 12.59 -8.72
CA ARG A 92 10.88 13.51 -9.60
C ARG A 92 12.23 12.93 -10.02
N ILE A 93 12.97 12.30 -9.09
CA ILE A 93 14.30 11.78 -9.39
C ILE A 93 14.23 10.60 -10.37
N PHE A 94 13.24 9.72 -10.25
CA PHE A 94 13.08 8.57 -11.13
C PHE A 94 12.70 9.03 -12.54
N GLY A 95 11.74 9.96 -12.68
CA GLY A 95 11.37 10.56 -13.96
C GLY A 95 12.52 11.30 -14.63
N PHE A 96 13.35 11.99 -13.84
CA PHE A 96 14.51 12.71 -14.33
C PHE A 96 15.62 11.78 -14.83
N VAL A 97 16.02 10.78 -14.03
CA VAL A 97 17.11 9.84 -14.36
C VAL A 97 16.77 9.00 -15.59
N HIS A 98 15.54 8.56 -15.72
CA HIS A 98 15.12 7.67 -16.80
C HIS A 98 14.48 8.40 -17.99
N GLY A 99 14.26 9.73 -17.87
CA GLY A 99 13.66 10.53 -18.96
C GLY A 99 12.21 10.18 -19.26
N ILE A 100 11.47 9.65 -18.28
CA ILE A 100 10.08 9.16 -18.42
C ILE A 100 9.09 9.98 -17.61
N SER A 101 7.83 9.93 -18.02
CA SER A 101 6.69 10.31 -17.19
C SER A 101 6.17 9.04 -16.47
N ILE A 102 5.88 9.15 -15.17
CA ILE A 102 5.44 8.02 -14.36
C ILE A 102 3.91 8.03 -14.30
N PRO A 103 3.23 6.99 -14.80
CA PRO A 103 1.78 6.91 -14.75
C PRO A 103 1.30 6.65 -13.32
N LEU A 104 0.34 7.46 -12.88
CA LEU A 104 -0.35 7.36 -11.60
C LEU A 104 -1.77 6.88 -11.84
N TYR A 105 -2.22 5.89 -11.08
CA TYR A 105 -3.55 5.30 -11.22
C TYR A 105 -4.32 5.41 -9.91
N GLY A 106 -5.59 5.81 -9.98
CA GLY A 106 -6.46 5.90 -8.82
C GLY A 106 -7.90 6.25 -9.19
N LEU A 107 -8.76 6.26 -8.19
CA LEU A 107 -10.14 6.75 -8.36
C LEU A 107 -10.14 8.23 -8.76
N PRO A 108 -11.19 8.71 -9.48
CA PRO A 108 -11.29 10.10 -9.91
C PRO A 108 -11.05 11.11 -8.77
N ASP A 109 -11.72 10.94 -7.62
CA ASP A 109 -11.55 11.83 -6.46
C ASP A 109 -10.11 11.85 -5.93
N THR A 110 -9.42 10.71 -5.99
CA THR A 110 -8.00 10.63 -5.59
C THR A 110 -7.10 11.37 -6.58
N MET A 111 -7.33 11.20 -7.88
CA MET A 111 -6.54 11.90 -8.92
C MET A 111 -6.79 13.40 -8.90
N ASP A 112 -8.01 13.85 -8.64
CA ASP A 112 -8.35 15.26 -8.50
C ASP A 112 -7.69 15.89 -7.26
N ALA A 113 -7.69 15.17 -6.13
CA ALA A 113 -7.00 15.61 -4.92
C ALA A 113 -5.48 15.72 -5.12
N ILE A 114 -4.86 14.75 -5.80
CA ILE A 114 -3.43 14.78 -6.16
C ILE A 114 -3.14 15.98 -7.07
N ARG A 115 -3.93 16.20 -8.11
CA ARG A 115 -3.77 17.35 -9.01
C ARG A 115 -3.83 18.67 -8.25
N HIS A 116 -4.76 18.80 -7.31
CA HIS A 116 -4.91 20.02 -6.50
C HIS A 116 -3.74 20.20 -5.51
N THR A 117 -3.35 19.12 -4.83
CA THR A 117 -2.27 19.17 -3.82
C THR A 117 -0.91 19.47 -4.43
N PHE A 118 -0.65 18.94 -5.63
CA PHE A 118 0.63 19.07 -6.35
C PHE A 118 0.48 19.91 -7.62
N GLU A 119 -0.33 20.97 -7.57
CA GLU A 119 -0.63 21.84 -8.73
C GLU A 119 0.63 22.24 -9.51
N TYR A 120 1.72 22.52 -8.80
CA TYR A 120 3.01 22.89 -9.40
C TYR A 120 3.60 21.80 -10.32
N ALA A 121 3.30 20.52 -10.08
CA ALA A 121 3.80 19.40 -10.90
C ALA A 121 3.09 19.31 -12.26
N PHE A 122 1.96 19.98 -12.41
CA PHE A 122 1.13 19.99 -13.62
C PHE A 122 1.20 21.33 -14.38
N ASP A 123 2.03 22.27 -13.93
CA ASP A 123 2.30 23.50 -14.66
C ASP A 123 3.26 23.22 -15.83
N ASN A 124 2.81 23.48 -17.05
CA ASN A 124 3.58 23.29 -18.28
C ASN A 124 4.88 24.11 -18.36
N HIS A 125 5.05 25.12 -17.52
CA HIS A 125 6.24 25.95 -17.43
C HIS A 125 7.18 25.58 -16.27
N ALA A 126 6.78 24.63 -15.42
CA ALA A 126 7.59 24.24 -14.27
C ALA A 126 8.79 23.37 -14.69
N HIS A 127 9.95 23.67 -14.10
CA HIS A 127 11.18 22.91 -14.29
C HIS A 127 11.57 22.20 -12.99
N GLY A 128 12.09 20.98 -13.09
CA GLY A 128 12.56 20.24 -11.92
C GLY A 128 11.44 19.69 -11.03
N VAL A 129 10.25 19.51 -11.58
CA VAL A 129 9.08 18.92 -10.92
C VAL A 129 8.90 17.45 -11.31
N PRO A 130 8.14 16.66 -10.56
CA PRO A 130 7.79 15.31 -10.97
C PRO A 130 7.11 15.29 -12.34
N ARG A 131 7.53 14.36 -13.19
CA ARG A 131 6.85 14.09 -14.46
C ARG A 131 5.91 12.92 -14.24
N VAL A 132 4.63 13.21 -14.15
CA VAL A 132 3.61 12.24 -13.81
C VAL A 132 2.36 12.40 -14.69
N ASP A 133 1.72 11.28 -15.02
CA ASP A 133 0.50 11.24 -15.82
C ASP A 133 -0.64 10.66 -14.96
N LEU A 134 -1.70 11.44 -14.75
CA LEU A 134 -2.85 11.02 -13.97
C LEU A 134 -3.78 10.15 -14.82
N ASN A 135 -4.06 8.95 -14.38
CA ASN A 135 -4.97 8.00 -14.99
C ASN A 135 -6.04 7.59 -14.00
N THR A 136 -7.29 7.68 -14.41
CA THR A 136 -8.43 7.15 -13.66
C THR A 136 -8.85 5.80 -14.23
N PHE A 137 -9.49 4.99 -13.40
CA PHE A 137 -10.09 3.72 -13.81
C PHE A 137 -11.54 3.65 -13.28
N ASP A 138 -12.37 2.92 -13.99
CA ASP A 138 -13.76 2.57 -13.62
C ASP A 138 -13.96 1.05 -13.49
N GLY A 139 -12.90 0.28 -13.67
CA GLY A 139 -12.87 -1.18 -13.58
C GLY A 139 -11.47 -1.75 -13.74
N PRO A 140 -11.34 -3.06 -13.97
CA PRO A 140 -10.06 -3.71 -14.19
C PRO A 140 -9.30 -3.15 -15.39
N PHE A 141 -7.97 -3.07 -15.28
CA PHE A 141 -7.10 -2.55 -16.34
C PHE A 141 -5.77 -3.34 -16.41
N ASN A 142 -5.08 -3.21 -17.54
CA ASN A 142 -3.75 -3.79 -17.70
C ASN A 142 -2.67 -2.77 -17.34
N LEU A 143 -1.75 -3.19 -16.49
CA LEU A 143 -0.57 -2.40 -16.10
C LEU A 143 0.69 -3.23 -16.37
N ARG A 144 1.45 -2.86 -17.38
CA ARG A 144 2.74 -3.51 -17.69
C ARG A 144 2.63 -5.04 -17.86
N GLY A 145 1.57 -5.51 -18.54
CA GLY A 145 1.35 -6.94 -18.79
C GLY A 145 0.66 -7.70 -17.66
N VAL A 146 0.21 -7.01 -16.63
CA VAL A 146 -0.49 -7.60 -15.48
C VAL A 146 -1.88 -7.03 -15.36
N HIS A 147 -2.86 -7.90 -15.08
CA HIS A 147 -4.25 -7.50 -14.86
C HIS A 147 -4.46 -7.02 -13.43
N VAL A 148 -4.74 -5.73 -13.26
CA VAL A 148 -5.02 -5.08 -11.98
C VAL A 148 -6.52 -4.93 -11.81
N ILE A 149 -7.06 -5.44 -10.71
CA ILE A 149 -8.47 -5.33 -10.34
C ILE A 149 -8.58 -4.38 -9.16
N PRO A 150 -9.02 -3.12 -9.38
CA PRO A 150 -9.35 -2.22 -8.29
C PRO A 150 -10.65 -2.70 -7.63
N ILE A 151 -10.65 -2.75 -6.30
CA ILE A 151 -11.77 -3.23 -5.50
C ILE A 151 -12.23 -2.11 -4.58
N PRO A 152 -13.50 -1.64 -4.70
CA PRO A 152 -14.00 -0.57 -3.86
C PRO A 152 -14.21 -1.07 -2.43
N VAL A 153 -13.56 -0.43 -1.46
CA VAL A 153 -13.75 -0.65 -0.03
C VAL A 153 -14.04 0.66 0.68
N LEU A 154 -14.53 0.61 1.91
CA LEU A 154 -14.93 1.80 2.65
C LEU A 154 -13.87 2.22 3.66
N HIS A 155 -13.58 3.51 3.70
CA HIS A 155 -12.80 4.18 4.73
C HIS A 155 -13.68 5.26 5.38
N ASP A 156 -14.40 4.88 6.44
CA ASP A 156 -15.54 5.64 6.98
C ASP A 156 -16.60 5.87 5.89
N ARG A 157 -16.74 7.09 5.40
CA ARG A 157 -17.76 7.50 4.42
C ARG A 157 -17.25 7.59 2.98
N ILE A 158 -15.94 7.43 2.79
CA ILE A 158 -15.35 7.51 1.45
C ILE A 158 -15.09 6.12 0.89
N THR A 159 -15.26 5.99 -0.42
CA THR A 159 -14.82 4.80 -1.13
C THR A 159 -13.35 4.96 -1.51
N ILE A 160 -12.56 3.96 -1.19
CA ILE A 160 -11.14 3.87 -1.54
C ILE A 160 -10.87 2.62 -2.36
N SER A 161 -9.70 2.50 -2.96
CA SER A 161 -9.31 1.32 -3.74
C SER A 161 -8.45 0.38 -2.93
N ALA A 162 -8.92 -0.85 -2.75
CA ALA A 162 -8.07 -2.00 -2.60
C ALA A 162 -7.66 -2.51 -4.00
N TYR A 163 -6.64 -3.36 -4.06
CA TYR A 163 -6.16 -3.91 -5.34
C TYR A 163 -6.01 -5.42 -5.25
N ARG A 164 -6.48 -6.13 -6.29
CA ARG A 164 -6.18 -7.54 -6.51
C ARG A 164 -5.36 -7.71 -7.79
N ILE A 165 -4.30 -8.50 -7.72
CA ILE A 165 -3.40 -8.84 -8.82
C ILE A 165 -3.17 -10.35 -8.75
N GLY A 166 -3.81 -11.10 -9.65
CA GLY A 166 -3.84 -12.55 -9.59
C GLY A 166 -4.43 -13.05 -8.25
N ASN A 167 -3.63 -13.81 -7.51
CA ASN A 167 -3.99 -14.33 -6.18
C ASN A 167 -3.46 -13.51 -4.99
N PHE A 168 -2.94 -12.32 -5.25
CA PHE A 168 -2.55 -11.34 -4.24
C PHE A 168 -3.59 -10.23 -4.12
N ALA A 169 -3.89 -9.79 -2.89
CA ALA A 169 -4.70 -8.60 -2.64
C ALA A 169 -4.11 -7.71 -1.54
N TYR A 170 -4.28 -6.38 -1.73
CA TYR A 170 -3.88 -5.35 -0.78
C TYR A 170 -5.08 -4.50 -0.37
N VAL A 171 -5.39 -4.50 0.92
CA VAL A 171 -6.53 -3.80 1.53
C VAL A 171 -6.02 -3.01 2.73
N THR A 172 -5.65 -1.75 2.53
CA THR A 172 -5.25 -0.85 3.64
C THR A 172 -6.37 0.12 3.97
N ASP A 173 -6.30 0.76 5.14
CA ASP A 173 -7.17 1.86 5.57
C ASP A 173 -8.69 1.59 5.47
N CYS A 174 -9.04 0.32 5.58
CA CYS A 174 -10.41 -0.13 5.40
C CYS A 174 -11.17 -0.19 6.72
N SER A 175 -12.43 0.25 6.70
CA SER A 175 -13.37 0.12 7.82
C SER A 175 -14.52 -0.85 7.52
N ALA A 176 -14.75 -1.16 6.24
CA ALA A 176 -15.73 -2.16 5.82
C ALA A 176 -15.47 -2.63 4.38
N ILE A 177 -15.68 -3.91 4.15
CA ILE A 177 -15.62 -4.53 2.82
C ILE A 177 -17.05 -4.90 2.39
N PRO A 178 -17.65 -4.19 1.41
CA PRO A 178 -18.97 -4.52 0.87
C PRO A 178 -19.01 -5.95 0.31
N GLU A 179 -20.18 -6.59 0.30
CA GLU A 179 -20.32 -7.99 -0.11
C GLU A 179 -19.79 -8.25 -1.53
N ALA A 180 -20.13 -7.37 -2.49
CA ALA A 180 -19.59 -7.49 -3.85
C ALA A 180 -18.06 -7.41 -3.91
N SER A 181 -17.44 -6.62 -3.03
CA SER A 181 -15.98 -6.52 -2.91
C SER A 181 -15.39 -7.75 -2.23
N ALA A 182 -16.09 -8.31 -1.26
CA ALA A 182 -15.68 -9.54 -0.61
C ALA A 182 -15.67 -10.73 -1.58
N GLU A 183 -16.66 -10.82 -2.48
CA GLU A 183 -16.68 -11.83 -3.55
C GLU A 183 -15.44 -11.71 -4.46
N MET A 184 -15.01 -10.47 -4.77
CA MET A 184 -13.80 -10.22 -5.58
C MET A 184 -12.50 -10.55 -4.84
N LEU A 185 -12.47 -10.48 -3.51
CA LEU A 185 -11.33 -10.79 -2.65
C LEU A 185 -11.27 -12.24 -2.21
N HIS A 186 -12.38 -13.00 -2.36
CA HIS A 186 -12.50 -14.34 -1.84
C HIS A 186 -11.44 -15.30 -2.42
N GLY A 187 -10.81 -16.07 -1.54
CA GLY A 187 -9.90 -17.16 -1.90
C GLY A 187 -8.55 -16.70 -2.49
N VAL A 188 -8.09 -15.47 -2.20
CA VAL A 188 -6.72 -15.06 -2.56
C VAL A 188 -5.70 -15.85 -1.73
N ASP A 189 -4.56 -16.15 -2.33
CA ASP A 189 -3.48 -16.89 -1.65
C ASP A 189 -2.78 -16.00 -0.62
N ILE A 190 -2.59 -14.72 -0.95
CA ILE A 190 -1.95 -13.72 -0.09
C ILE A 190 -2.86 -12.50 0.04
N LEU A 191 -3.29 -12.21 1.25
CA LEU A 191 -4.03 -11.00 1.60
C LEU A 191 -3.19 -10.10 2.50
N VAL A 192 -2.95 -8.85 2.10
CA VAL A 192 -2.44 -7.81 2.99
C VAL A 192 -3.61 -6.95 3.43
N ILE A 193 -3.86 -6.86 4.74
CA ILE A 193 -5.01 -6.14 5.30
C ILE A 193 -4.60 -5.23 6.46
N GLY A 194 -5.20 -4.04 6.52
CA GLY A 194 -4.97 -3.08 7.60
C GLY A 194 -5.61 -3.51 8.91
N ALA A 195 -4.86 -3.38 10.04
CA ALA A 195 -5.35 -3.57 11.40
C ALA A 195 -4.76 -2.48 12.32
N LEU A 196 -5.48 -1.39 12.53
CA LEU A 196 -4.90 -0.21 13.15
C LEU A 196 -4.56 -0.40 14.62
N LYS A 197 -5.48 -0.98 15.41
CA LYS A 197 -5.36 -1.10 16.87
C LYS A 197 -6.30 -2.19 17.42
N ARG A 198 -6.23 -2.44 18.74
CA ARG A 198 -7.05 -3.47 19.38
C ARG A 198 -8.53 -3.09 19.47
N ASN A 199 -8.80 -1.84 19.82
CA ASN A 199 -10.18 -1.35 19.96
C ASN A 199 -10.75 -0.91 18.59
N THR A 200 -12.07 -0.95 18.46
CA THR A 200 -12.77 -0.49 17.25
C THR A 200 -12.44 0.96 16.91
N HIS A 201 -12.40 1.25 15.63
CA HIS A 201 -12.14 2.60 15.11
C HIS A 201 -13.08 2.90 13.94
N PRO A 202 -13.62 4.14 13.83
CA PRO A 202 -14.63 4.44 12.81
C PRO A 202 -14.11 4.34 11.37
N LYS A 203 -12.80 4.45 11.17
CA LYS A 203 -12.19 4.52 9.84
C LYS A 203 -11.34 3.30 9.45
N HIS A 204 -10.94 2.48 10.42
CA HIS A 204 -10.02 1.37 10.18
C HIS A 204 -10.49 0.15 10.94
N PHE A 205 -10.20 -1.03 10.44
CA PHE A 205 -10.39 -2.26 11.20
C PHE A 205 -9.53 -2.26 12.46
N SER A 206 -10.12 -2.74 13.54
CA SER A 206 -9.41 -3.28 14.69
C SER A 206 -8.78 -4.64 14.33
N LEU A 207 -7.96 -5.18 15.23
CA LEU A 207 -7.40 -6.52 15.05
C LEU A 207 -8.49 -7.56 14.87
N ASP A 208 -9.51 -7.57 15.75
CA ASP A 208 -10.59 -8.56 15.71
C ASP A 208 -11.42 -8.45 14.42
N GLU A 209 -11.68 -7.22 13.94
CA GLU A 209 -12.39 -7.00 12.69
C GLU A 209 -11.57 -7.45 11.48
N ALA A 210 -10.26 -7.20 11.48
CA ALA A 210 -9.37 -7.69 10.41
C ALA A 210 -9.31 -9.24 10.39
N LEU A 211 -9.20 -9.89 11.55
CA LEU A 211 -9.23 -11.35 11.65
C LEU A 211 -10.55 -11.93 11.17
N PHE A 212 -11.68 -11.31 11.51
CA PHE A 212 -12.99 -11.69 11.01
C PHE A 212 -13.07 -11.62 9.46
N GLU A 213 -12.56 -10.54 8.88
CA GLU A 213 -12.55 -10.40 7.42
C GLU A 213 -11.61 -11.40 6.74
N ILE A 214 -10.45 -11.71 7.32
CA ILE A 214 -9.53 -12.74 6.81
C ILE A 214 -10.22 -14.10 6.73
N GLU A 215 -10.95 -14.48 7.79
CA GLU A 215 -11.72 -15.73 7.82
C GLU A 215 -12.88 -15.71 6.80
N ARG A 216 -13.65 -14.60 6.72
CA ARG A 216 -14.75 -14.42 5.76
C ARG A 216 -14.26 -14.53 4.32
N LEU A 217 -13.13 -13.94 4.00
CA LEU A 217 -12.53 -13.92 2.66
C LEU A 217 -11.83 -15.24 2.31
N LYS A 218 -11.59 -16.13 3.26
CA LYS A 218 -10.87 -17.41 3.11
C LYS A 218 -9.50 -17.22 2.45
N ALA A 219 -8.75 -16.23 2.89
CA ALA A 219 -7.39 -16.00 2.43
C ALA A 219 -6.47 -17.18 2.82
N GLY A 220 -5.56 -17.57 1.92
CA GLY A 220 -4.58 -18.61 2.21
C GLY A 220 -3.63 -18.20 3.32
N SER A 221 -2.93 -17.09 3.13
CA SER A 221 -2.12 -16.42 4.15
C SER A 221 -2.48 -14.96 4.22
N ALA A 222 -2.46 -14.36 5.41
CA ALA A 222 -2.75 -12.94 5.59
C ALA A 222 -1.61 -12.21 6.31
N TYR A 223 -1.37 -10.98 5.93
CA TYR A 223 -0.34 -10.12 6.51
C TYR A 223 -0.97 -8.82 6.99
N LEU A 224 -0.89 -8.58 8.30
CA LEU A 224 -1.44 -7.38 8.91
C LEU A 224 -0.51 -6.19 8.67
N THR A 225 -1.06 -5.09 8.17
CA THR A 225 -0.37 -3.82 7.95
C THR A 225 -1.09 -2.67 8.64
N HIS A 226 -0.58 -1.44 8.51
CA HIS A 226 -1.13 -0.25 9.15
C HIS A 226 -1.21 -0.36 10.68
N LEU A 227 -0.22 -1.06 11.27
CA LEU A 227 -0.14 -1.42 12.68
C LEU A 227 0.34 -0.27 13.55
N SER A 228 -0.44 0.14 14.53
CA SER A 228 -0.06 1.19 15.48
C SER A 228 0.95 0.72 16.54
N HIS A 229 1.38 1.64 17.40
CA HIS A 229 2.27 1.36 18.53
C HIS A 229 1.59 0.62 19.71
N GLU A 230 0.34 0.19 19.55
CA GLU A 230 -0.30 -0.74 20.49
C GLU A 230 0.22 -2.17 20.31
N PHE A 231 0.79 -2.48 19.15
CA PHE A 231 1.25 -3.81 18.79
C PHE A 231 2.77 -3.93 18.88
N GLU A 232 3.25 -4.69 19.87
CA GLU A 232 4.60 -5.20 19.88
C GLU A 232 4.67 -6.40 18.92
N HIS A 233 5.68 -6.43 18.05
CA HIS A 233 5.70 -7.36 16.91
C HIS A 233 5.70 -8.83 17.35
N GLU A 234 6.60 -9.22 18.27
CA GLU A 234 6.70 -10.62 18.71
C GLU A 234 5.51 -11.08 19.56
N GLU A 235 4.90 -10.17 20.30
CA GLU A 235 3.69 -10.47 21.07
C GLU A 235 2.50 -10.67 20.14
N LEU A 236 2.36 -9.79 19.13
CA LEU A 236 1.31 -9.91 18.13
C LEU A 236 1.42 -11.22 17.37
N GLU A 237 2.61 -11.58 16.86
CA GLU A 237 2.84 -12.86 16.16
C GLU A 237 2.41 -14.09 16.96
N LYS A 238 2.58 -14.07 18.29
CA LYS A 238 2.18 -15.18 19.15
C LYS A 238 0.67 -15.29 19.39
N GLU A 239 -0.05 -14.19 19.19
CA GLU A 239 -1.50 -14.11 19.36
C GLU A 239 -2.25 -14.48 18.08
N LEU A 240 -1.61 -14.39 16.91
CA LEU A 240 -2.24 -14.55 15.62
C LEU A 240 -2.49 -16.04 15.26
N PRO A 241 -3.53 -16.35 14.47
CA PRO A 241 -3.70 -17.67 13.86
C PRO A 241 -2.49 -18.06 12.99
N GLU A 242 -2.28 -19.35 12.76
CA GLU A 242 -1.11 -19.90 12.05
C GLU A 242 -0.89 -19.31 10.65
N ASN A 243 -1.96 -18.95 9.94
CA ASN A 243 -1.90 -18.37 8.60
C ASN A 243 -1.94 -16.83 8.57
N VAL A 244 -1.87 -16.17 9.73
CA VAL A 244 -1.90 -14.70 9.83
C VAL A 244 -0.60 -14.20 10.46
N HIS A 245 0.02 -13.19 9.85
CA HIS A 245 1.31 -12.67 10.26
C HIS A 245 1.29 -11.15 10.42
N ALA A 246 2.09 -10.62 11.33
CA ALA A 246 2.33 -9.19 11.41
C ALA A 246 3.38 -8.79 10.37
N ALA A 247 3.02 -7.94 9.42
CA ALA A 247 4.00 -7.42 8.48
C ALA A 247 4.98 -6.45 9.18
N TYR A 248 6.17 -6.34 8.63
CA TYR A 248 7.19 -5.38 9.06
C TYR A 248 7.90 -4.76 7.86
N ASP A 249 8.46 -3.60 8.06
CA ASP A 249 9.16 -2.85 7.02
C ASP A 249 10.37 -3.62 6.46
N GLY A 250 10.35 -3.89 5.17
CA GLY A 250 11.36 -4.68 4.47
C GLY A 250 11.02 -6.16 4.33
N LEU A 251 9.87 -6.64 4.83
CA LEU A 251 9.37 -7.99 4.54
C LEU A 251 9.19 -8.15 3.03
N VAL A 252 9.63 -9.28 2.50
CA VAL A 252 9.48 -9.65 1.09
C VAL A 252 8.70 -10.95 0.98
N LEU A 253 7.67 -10.96 0.16
CA LEU A 253 6.87 -12.14 -0.17
C LEU A 253 6.98 -12.42 -1.67
N GLU A 254 6.81 -13.68 -2.02
CA GLU A 254 6.68 -14.13 -3.40
C GLU A 254 5.24 -14.61 -3.63
N ALA A 255 4.58 -14.06 -4.65
CA ALA A 255 3.31 -14.55 -5.16
C ALA A 255 3.51 -15.13 -6.56
N ASP A 256 2.63 -16.03 -6.97
CA ASP A 256 2.63 -16.52 -8.34
C ASP A 256 2.57 -15.36 -9.34
N GLU A 257 3.23 -15.53 -10.48
CA GLU A 257 3.24 -14.49 -11.51
C GLU A 257 1.84 -14.32 -12.10
N PRO A 258 1.24 -13.12 -11.98
CA PRO A 258 -0.12 -12.88 -12.45
C PRO A 258 -0.13 -12.56 -13.96
N LEU A 259 0.66 -13.26 -14.74
CA LEU A 259 0.79 -13.03 -16.18
C LEU A 259 -0.51 -13.41 -16.92
N THR A 260 -0.99 -12.51 -17.76
CA THR A 260 -2.12 -12.74 -18.69
C THR A 260 -1.63 -12.90 -20.11
#